data_8a19f62f310a57b01d43a0ab27746fc9
#
_entry.id   8a19f62f310a57b01d43a0ab27746fc9
#
_cell.length_a   1.000
_cell.length_b   1.000
_cell.length_c   1.000
_cell.angle_alpha   90.00
_cell.angle_beta   90.00
_cell.angle_gamma   90.00
#
_symmetry.space_group_name_H-M   'P 1'
#
loop_
_entity.id
_entity.type
_entity.pdbx_description
1 polymer ?
#
loop_
_entity_poly.entity_id
_entity_poly.type
_entity_poly.pdbx_seq_one_letter_code
_entity_poly.pdbx_strand_id
1 'polypeptide(L)'
;MVLLEIVELDWVVKEGYVPKVQPTRIGSPLSGFLLALVSATLVFQGCSSVAPAKDDTALAAAPQPAKVSAPSTPARTSDEAYVATGPIVVENQVDVLAQREGLIRQIFVDVGASVQKGTLLAQLDDTELSAMHDAAEAKVHSCEADLKDWQAETKVAEVDLKRAQEMAKAGVNTQEQVDHARYKFEGSQYEIEKAQRNLENAKADLRVEEVELGKTRIEAPFSGVVARRYVGAGQKVASGDRLFWVSQLAPLRVRFTVAEGYMREVKKGGTVYVTSAVVPGAVYPAKVLQISPVLDPASDSVDVMAELEGTPTDLRPGMTAHIALTAPAKSQ
;
A
#
# COMPACT_ATOMS: atom_id res chain seq x y z
N MET A 1 26.01 -61.14 33.32
CA MET A 1 24.77 -61.95 33.34
C MET A 1 23.62 -60.96 33.57
N VAL A 2 22.97 -60.52 32.50
CA VAL A 2 21.58 -60.08 32.41
C VAL A 2 21.31 -59.79 30.94
N LEU A 3 20.37 -60.45 30.45
CA LEU A 3 19.81 -60.70 29.15
C LEU A 3 19.57 -59.48 28.26
N LEU A 4 19.85 -59.70 26.96
CA LEU A 4 19.30 -59.05 25.78
C LEU A 4 17.79 -59.33 25.69
N GLU A 5 17.01 -58.34 25.40
CA GLU A 5 15.69 -58.52 24.81
C GLU A 5 15.63 -57.74 23.48
N ILE A 6 15.67 -58.52 22.40
CA ILE A 6 15.52 -58.10 21.02
C ILE A 6 14.00 -58.06 20.79
N VAL A 7 13.46 -56.90 20.48
CA VAL A 7 12.10 -56.78 19.94
C VAL A 7 12.19 -56.57 18.43
N GLU A 8 11.96 -57.64 17.69
CA GLU A 8 11.62 -57.62 16.27
C GLU A 8 10.29 -56.92 16.07
N LEU A 9 10.24 -55.90 15.25
CA LEU A 9 9.02 -55.32 14.71
C LEU A 9 8.92 -55.60 13.23
N ASP A 10 8.16 -56.66 12.94
CA ASP A 10 7.67 -57.01 11.61
C ASP A 10 6.81 -55.91 11.02
N TRP A 11 7.20 -55.37 9.87
CA TRP A 11 6.39 -54.48 9.05
C TRP A 11 5.62 -55.25 8.00
N VAL A 12 4.38 -55.59 8.31
CA VAL A 12 3.41 -56.03 7.32
C VAL A 12 2.81 -54.83 6.60
N VAL A 13 3.16 -54.69 5.34
CA VAL A 13 2.48 -53.81 4.39
C VAL A 13 1.08 -54.41 4.13
N LYS A 14 0.03 -53.68 4.50
CA LYS A 14 -1.33 -53.88 3.99
C LYS A 14 -2.03 -52.57 3.71
N GLU A 15 -2.47 -52.55 2.50
CA GLU A 15 -3.29 -51.58 1.77
C GLU A 15 -4.32 -50.76 2.56
N GLY A 16 -4.39 -49.45 2.21
CA GLY A 16 -5.63 -48.74 1.95
C GLY A 16 -6.60 -48.55 3.12
N TYR A 17 -6.36 -47.59 4.01
CA TYR A 17 -7.43 -47.08 4.84
C TYR A 17 -7.40 -45.53 4.86
N VAL A 18 -8.40 -44.94 4.20
CA VAL A 18 -8.68 -43.51 4.28
C VAL A 18 -9.69 -43.29 5.41
N PRO A 19 -9.37 -42.58 6.48
CA PRO A 19 -10.36 -42.27 7.51
C PRO A 19 -11.28 -41.14 7.02
N LYS A 20 -12.55 -41.50 6.87
CA LYS A 20 -13.66 -40.58 6.61
C LYS A 20 -13.94 -39.79 7.88
N VAL A 21 -13.54 -38.51 7.89
CA VAL A 21 -13.84 -37.59 8.99
C VAL A 21 -15.33 -37.26 8.95
N GLN A 22 -16.09 -37.71 9.93
CA GLN A 22 -17.45 -37.28 10.17
C GLN A 22 -17.45 -35.97 10.98
N PRO A 23 -18.34 -34.99 10.70
CA PRO A 23 -18.45 -33.80 11.51
C PRO A 23 -19.19 -34.10 12.81
N THR A 24 -18.51 -33.94 13.93
CA THR A 24 -19.11 -34.00 15.27
C THR A 24 -20.07 -32.84 15.45
N ARG A 25 -21.35 -33.16 15.61
CA ARG A 25 -22.41 -32.25 16.10
C ARG A 25 -22.12 -31.96 17.59
N ILE A 26 -21.81 -30.72 17.87
CA ILE A 26 -21.80 -30.16 19.23
C ILE A 26 -23.23 -29.72 19.53
N GLY A 27 -23.86 -30.44 20.47
CA GLY A 27 -25.18 -30.13 21.00
C GLY A 27 -25.14 -28.85 21.85
N SER A 28 -26.12 -27.98 21.62
CA SER A 28 -26.45 -26.86 22.46
C SER A 28 -27.30 -27.27 23.64
N PRO A 29 -27.09 -26.75 24.86
CA PRO A 29 -28.10 -26.80 25.90
C PRO A 29 -29.04 -25.59 25.77
N LEU A 30 -30.34 -25.89 25.80
CA LEU A 30 -31.46 -24.96 25.96
C LEU A 30 -31.33 -24.18 27.27
N SER A 31 -31.54 -22.86 27.17
CA SER A 31 -32.14 -22.07 28.25
C SER A 31 -33.01 -21.03 27.59
N GLY A 32 -34.29 -21.15 27.88
CA GLY A 32 -35.36 -20.34 27.37
C GLY A 32 -35.34 -18.91 27.93
N PHE A 33 -35.68 -17.96 27.08
CA PHE A 33 -36.28 -16.70 27.49
C PHE A 33 -37.40 -16.35 26.55
N LEU A 34 -38.57 -16.22 27.11
CA LEU A 34 -39.85 -15.86 26.51
C LEU A 34 -39.76 -14.52 25.79
N LEU A 35 -40.11 -14.50 24.52
CA LEU A 35 -40.29 -13.27 23.75
C LEU A 35 -41.76 -12.92 23.74
N ALA A 36 -42.14 -11.83 24.42
CA ALA A 36 -43.46 -11.20 24.32
C ALA A 36 -43.51 -10.34 23.04
N LEU A 37 -44.35 -10.75 22.12
CA LEU A 37 -44.74 -9.99 20.92
C LEU A 37 -45.76 -8.93 21.37
N VAL A 38 -45.44 -7.66 21.18
CA VAL A 38 -46.41 -6.55 21.23
C VAL A 38 -46.47 -5.93 19.84
N SER A 39 -47.46 -6.33 19.07
CA SER A 39 -47.88 -5.68 17.85
C SER A 39 -48.83 -4.52 18.20
N ALA A 40 -48.39 -3.29 17.96
CA ALA A 40 -49.27 -2.10 18.05
C ALA A 40 -49.55 -1.61 16.62
N THR A 41 -50.70 -2.05 16.08
CA THR A 41 -51.35 -1.43 14.95
C THR A 41 -52.15 -0.22 15.44
N LEU A 42 -51.77 0.98 15.02
CA LEU A 42 -52.56 2.19 15.21
C LEU A 42 -53.26 2.58 13.89
N VAL A 43 -54.51 2.18 13.82
CA VAL A 43 -55.45 2.67 12.79
C VAL A 43 -56.00 4.00 13.34
N PHE A 44 -55.82 5.08 12.61
CA PHE A 44 -56.52 6.33 12.85
C PHE A 44 -57.48 6.59 11.71
N GLN A 45 -58.71 6.21 11.90
CA GLN A 45 -59.87 6.70 11.14
C GLN A 45 -60.43 7.93 11.89
N GLY A 46 -60.55 9.00 11.16
CA GLY A 46 -61.20 10.21 11.62
C GLY A 46 -61.94 10.87 10.46
N CYS A 47 -63.16 10.39 10.18
CA CYS A 47 -64.10 11.11 9.37
C CYS A 47 -64.67 12.30 10.15
N SER A 48 -64.69 13.45 9.54
CA SER A 48 -65.68 14.49 9.86
C SER A 48 -66.11 15.24 8.62
N SER A 49 -67.30 14.92 8.20
CA SER A 49 -68.11 15.62 7.20
C SER A 49 -68.68 16.89 7.82
N VAL A 50 -68.52 18.03 7.17
CA VAL A 50 -69.46 19.16 7.32
C VAL A 50 -69.81 19.69 5.96
N ALA A 51 -71.03 19.69 5.68
CA ALA A 51 -71.76 20.12 4.45
C ALA A 51 -72.03 21.64 4.47
N PRO A 52 -72.62 22.21 3.44
CA PRO A 52 -72.19 23.43 2.76
C PRO A 52 -73.04 24.64 3.23
N ALA A 53 -72.44 25.79 3.18
CA ALA A 53 -73.14 27.06 3.22
C ALA A 53 -72.93 27.74 1.85
N LYS A 54 -74.00 27.92 1.17
CA LYS A 54 -74.14 28.86 0.04
C LYS A 54 -74.16 30.28 0.60
N ASP A 55 -73.42 31.13 -0.01
CA ASP A 55 -73.89 32.49 -0.24
C ASP A 55 -73.21 33.15 -1.42
N ASP A 56 -74.04 33.84 -2.15
CA ASP A 56 -73.81 34.52 -3.39
C ASP A 56 -72.87 35.75 -3.25
N THR A 57 -72.42 36.14 -4.41
CA THR A 57 -72.27 37.54 -4.85
C THR A 57 -70.87 37.99 -5.15
N ALA A 58 -70.74 38.44 -6.32
CA ALA A 58 -69.93 39.47 -6.93
C ALA A 58 -68.85 39.00 -7.90
N LEU A 59 -69.21 39.07 -9.09
CA LEU A 59 -68.40 39.22 -10.30
C LEU A 59 -67.41 40.40 -10.13
N ALA A 60 -66.17 40.15 -9.94
CA ALA A 60 -65.08 41.16 -10.05
C ALA A 60 -64.11 40.68 -11.09
N ALA A 61 -63.80 41.58 -11.98
CA ALA A 61 -63.00 41.44 -13.20
C ALA A 61 -61.64 40.73 -13.00
N ALA A 62 -61.35 39.80 -13.88
CA ALA A 62 -60.06 39.19 -14.00
C ALA A 62 -58.95 40.25 -14.28
N PRO A 63 -57.82 40.28 -13.52
CA PRO A 63 -56.67 41.05 -13.93
C PRO A 63 -55.96 40.34 -15.10
N GLN A 64 -55.70 41.08 -16.14
CA GLN A 64 -54.91 40.67 -17.30
C GLN A 64 -53.50 40.18 -16.84
N PRO A 65 -52.94 39.14 -17.45
CA PRO A 65 -51.58 38.72 -17.14
C PRO A 65 -50.61 39.83 -17.54
N ALA A 66 -49.93 40.39 -16.54
CA ALA A 66 -48.80 41.26 -16.78
C ALA A 66 -47.75 40.49 -17.62
N LYS A 67 -47.32 41.06 -18.72
CA LYS A 67 -46.17 40.63 -19.49
C LYS A 67 -44.99 40.53 -18.53
N VAL A 68 -44.63 39.31 -18.13
CA VAL A 68 -43.34 39.07 -17.51
C VAL A 68 -42.29 39.32 -18.58
N SER A 69 -41.64 40.44 -18.49
CA SER A 69 -40.43 40.74 -19.25
C SER A 69 -39.44 39.64 -18.91
N ALA A 70 -39.01 38.88 -19.90
CA ALA A 70 -37.93 37.91 -19.75
C ALA A 70 -36.72 38.61 -19.08
N PRO A 71 -36.08 37.98 -18.08
CA PRO A 71 -34.86 38.56 -17.53
C PRO A 71 -33.87 38.68 -18.67
N SER A 72 -33.49 39.91 -18.99
CA SER A 72 -32.40 40.22 -19.89
C SER A 72 -31.15 39.52 -19.32
N THR A 73 -30.67 38.51 -20.00
CA THR A 73 -29.34 37.91 -19.75
C THR A 73 -28.37 39.05 -19.73
N PRO A 74 -27.64 39.29 -18.64
CA PRO A 74 -26.63 40.33 -18.62
C PRO A 74 -25.62 40.00 -19.73
N ALA A 75 -25.49 40.93 -20.69
CA ALA A 75 -24.42 40.85 -21.66
C ALA A 75 -23.10 40.76 -20.88
N ARG A 76 -22.37 39.69 -21.09
CA ARG A 76 -21.02 39.51 -20.51
C ARG A 76 -20.18 40.73 -20.95
N THR A 77 -19.90 41.61 -20.02
CA THR A 77 -18.82 42.56 -20.19
C THR A 77 -17.53 41.77 -20.30
N SER A 78 -16.89 41.86 -21.45
CA SER A 78 -15.72 41.07 -21.88
C SER A 78 -14.42 41.45 -21.18
N ASP A 79 -14.45 41.95 -19.95
CA ASP A 79 -13.28 42.41 -19.22
C ASP A 79 -13.12 41.83 -17.79
N GLU A 80 -13.97 40.94 -17.36
CA GLU A 80 -13.69 40.21 -16.11
C GLU A 80 -12.75 39.02 -16.43
N ALA A 81 -11.46 39.20 -16.05
CA ALA A 81 -10.47 38.16 -16.15
C ALA A 81 -11.00 36.91 -15.40
N TYR A 82 -11.11 35.77 -16.10
CA TYR A 82 -11.53 34.54 -15.48
C TYR A 82 -10.58 34.15 -14.37
N VAL A 83 -11.10 33.99 -13.15
CA VAL A 83 -10.35 33.57 -11.97
C VAL A 83 -10.91 32.27 -11.48
N ALA A 84 -10.13 31.22 -11.57
CA ALA A 84 -10.41 29.94 -10.94
C ALA A 84 -9.82 29.91 -9.54
N THR A 85 -10.36 29.06 -8.69
CA THR A 85 -9.83 28.81 -7.34
C THR A 85 -9.50 27.34 -7.17
N GLY A 86 -8.37 27.06 -6.53
CA GLY A 86 -7.98 25.69 -6.30
C GLY A 86 -6.91 25.53 -5.22
N PRO A 87 -6.74 24.33 -4.69
CA PRO A 87 -5.72 24.04 -3.69
C PRO A 87 -4.32 23.94 -4.31
N ILE A 88 -3.33 24.43 -3.58
CA ILE A 88 -1.93 24.12 -3.84
C ILE A 88 -1.65 22.71 -3.34
N VAL A 89 -1.14 21.86 -4.21
CA VAL A 89 -0.82 20.47 -3.94
C VAL A 89 0.65 20.19 -4.24
N VAL A 90 1.16 19.08 -3.78
CA VAL A 90 2.48 18.56 -4.13
C VAL A 90 2.35 17.26 -4.88
N GLU A 91 3.39 16.85 -5.57
CA GLU A 91 3.40 15.62 -6.34
C GLU A 91 3.25 14.40 -5.45
N ASN A 92 4.03 14.34 -4.37
CA ASN A 92 4.05 13.22 -3.46
C ASN A 92 3.73 13.66 -2.04
N GLN A 93 2.68 13.08 -1.52
CA GLN A 93 2.32 13.12 -0.10
C GLN A 93 1.71 11.76 0.26
N VAL A 94 2.14 11.18 1.37
CA VAL A 94 1.70 9.85 1.77
C VAL A 94 1.67 9.71 3.29
N ASP A 95 0.69 8.94 3.76
CA ASP A 95 0.71 8.41 5.12
C ASP A 95 1.63 7.17 5.13
N VAL A 96 2.69 7.22 5.91
CA VAL A 96 3.56 6.08 6.17
C VAL A 96 2.87 5.20 7.20
N LEU A 97 2.56 3.97 6.81
CA LEU A 97 1.80 3.02 7.61
C LEU A 97 2.73 1.98 8.24
N ALA A 98 2.32 1.43 9.38
CA ALA A 98 2.97 0.25 9.95
C ALA A 98 2.74 -0.97 9.03
N GLN A 99 3.80 -1.66 8.65
CA GLN A 99 3.71 -2.86 7.80
C GLN A 99 3.43 -4.12 8.63
N ARG A 100 3.64 -4.05 9.97
CA ARG A 100 3.37 -5.11 10.93
C ARG A 100 2.93 -4.53 12.26
N GLU A 101 2.37 -5.35 13.12
CA GLU A 101 2.11 -4.98 14.51
C GLU A 101 3.40 -5.02 15.34
N GLY A 102 3.46 -4.19 16.36
CA GLY A 102 4.59 -4.15 17.28
C GLY A 102 4.54 -2.97 18.24
N LEU A 103 5.53 -2.88 19.12
CA LEU A 103 5.76 -1.75 19.98
C LEU A 103 6.76 -0.79 19.33
N ILE A 104 6.48 0.51 19.29
CA ILE A 104 7.45 1.50 18.83
C ILE A 104 8.56 1.63 19.87
N ARG A 105 9.75 1.14 19.52
CA ARG A 105 10.93 1.22 20.37
C ARG A 105 11.50 2.62 20.41
N GLN A 106 11.65 3.24 19.24
CA GLN A 106 12.27 4.55 19.10
C GLN A 106 11.72 5.32 17.90
N ILE A 107 11.69 6.65 18.03
CA ILE A 107 11.37 7.59 16.96
C ILE A 107 12.60 8.46 16.74
N PHE A 108 13.03 8.62 15.49
CA PHE A 108 14.26 9.33 15.12
C PHE A 108 13.99 10.72 14.55
N VAL A 109 12.75 11.02 14.17
CA VAL A 109 12.37 12.29 13.52
C VAL A 109 11.15 12.91 14.18
N ASP A 110 11.13 14.24 14.22
CA ASP A 110 10.01 15.03 14.69
C ASP A 110 9.28 15.74 13.56
N VAL A 111 8.12 16.30 13.87
CA VAL A 111 7.32 17.11 12.94
C VAL A 111 8.14 18.33 12.48
N GLY A 112 8.16 18.57 11.17
CA GLY A 112 8.96 19.63 10.55
C GLY A 112 10.37 19.20 10.13
N ALA A 113 10.83 18.00 10.49
CA ALA A 113 12.14 17.52 10.06
C ALA A 113 12.16 17.19 8.57
N SER A 114 13.25 17.58 7.90
CA SER A 114 13.53 17.19 6.51
C SER A 114 14.11 15.79 6.49
N VAL A 115 13.57 14.93 5.63
CA VAL A 115 13.98 13.55 5.48
C VAL A 115 14.30 13.23 4.02
N GLN A 116 15.23 12.32 3.80
CA GLN A 116 15.54 11.77 2.49
C GLN A 116 14.86 10.41 2.32
N LYS A 117 14.70 9.96 1.07
CA LYS A 117 14.24 8.60 0.80
C LYS A 117 15.12 7.58 1.53
N GLY A 118 14.49 6.64 2.27
CA GLY A 118 15.18 5.62 3.08
C GLY A 118 15.64 6.11 4.46
N THR A 119 15.38 7.38 4.84
CA THR A 119 15.66 7.83 6.22
C THR A 119 14.76 7.10 7.20
N LEU A 120 15.35 6.54 8.26
CA LEU A 120 14.62 5.85 9.32
C LEU A 120 13.83 6.87 10.16
N LEU A 121 12.51 6.72 10.16
CA LEU A 121 11.58 7.58 10.90
C LEU A 121 11.31 7.04 12.31
N ALA A 122 11.07 5.74 12.39
CA ALA A 122 10.85 5.03 13.65
C ALA A 122 11.27 3.56 13.51
N GLN A 123 11.48 2.91 14.65
CA GLN A 123 11.77 1.49 14.72
C GLN A 123 10.82 0.82 15.70
N LEU A 124 10.23 -0.30 15.26
CA LEU A 124 9.51 -1.20 16.12
C LEU A 124 10.49 -2.05 16.93
N ASP A 125 10.02 -2.68 17.99
CA ASP A 125 10.80 -3.67 18.73
C ASP A 125 11.07 -4.88 17.81
N ASP A 126 12.34 -5.11 17.57
CA ASP A 126 12.88 -6.10 16.64
C ASP A 126 13.64 -7.23 17.35
N THR A 127 13.59 -7.27 18.68
CA THR A 127 14.41 -8.19 19.49
C THR A 127 14.18 -9.66 19.11
N GLU A 128 12.92 -10.08 18.97
CA GLU A 128 12.55 -11.45 18.60
C GLU A 128 12.96 -11.77 17.15
N LEU A 129 12.66 -10.84 16.23
CA LEU A 129 12.95 -11.02 14.80
C LEU A 129 14.44 -11.01 14.50
N SER A 130 15.21 -10.19 15.21
CA SER A 130 16.66 -10.21 15.11
C SER A 130 17.23 -11.57 15.53
N ALA A 131 16.71 -12.16 16.61
CA ALA A 131 17.13 -13.49 17.03
C ALA A 131 16.74 -14.58 16.03
N MET A 132 15.56 -14.47 15.38
CA MET A 132 15.14 -15.40 14.32
C MET A 132 16.03 -15.26 13.08
N HIS A 133 16.31 -14.04 12.67
CA HIS A 133 17.24 -13.76 11.56
C HIS A 133 18.62 -14.37 11.83
N ASP A 134 19.21 -14.13 13.01
CA ASP A 134 20.52 -14.66 13.37
C ASP A 134 20.53 -16.21 13.38
N ALA A 135 19.44 -16.83 13.81
CA ALA A 135 19.30 -18.29 13.77
C ALA A 135 19.22 -18.82 12.32
N ALA A 136 18.48 -18.11 11.44
CA ALA A 136 18.39 -18.48 10.02
C ALA A 136 19.76 -18.29 9.32
N GLU A 137 20.50 -17.22 9.64
CA GLU A 137 21.85 -16.98 9.13
C GLU A 137 22.81 -18.10 9.55
N ALA A 138 22.80 -18.48 10.84
CA ALA A 138 23.58 -19.58 11.34
C ALA A 138 23.27 -20.91 10.62
N LYS A 139 21.99 -21.15 10.27
CA LYS A 139 21.56 -22.30 9.48
C LYS A 139 22.17 -22.29 8.07
N VAL A 140 22.18 -21.14 7.40
CA VAL A 140 22.83 -20.99 6.09
C VAL A 140 24.32 -21.34 6.18
N HIS A 141 25.03 -20.81 7.19
CA HIS A 141 26.44 -21.13 7.40
C HIS A 141 26.69 -22.62 7.65
N SER A 142 25.80 -23.30 8.41
CA SER A 142 25.88 -24.75 8.59
C SER A 142 25.73 -25.51 7.27
N CYS A 143 24.72 -25.16 6.44
CA CYS A 143 24.53 -25.80 5.14
C CYS A 143 25.68 -25.51 4.16
N GLU A 144 26.32 -24.33 4.26
CA GLU A 144 27.52 -24.01 3.46
C GLU A 144 28.73 -24.85 3.86
N ALA A 145 28.87 -25.18 5.16
CA ALA A 145 29.91 -26.07 5.63
C ALA A 145 29.66 -27.49 5.15
N ASP A 146 28.41 -28.01 5.30
CA ASP A 146 28.02 -29.33 4.80
C ASP A 146 28.30 -29.49 3.30
N LEU A 147 28.00 -28.46 2.49
CA LEU A 147 28.27 -28.49 1.06
C LEU A 147 29.77 -28.57 0.78
N LYS A 148 30.60 -27.82 1.51
CA LYS A 148 32.08 -27.89 1.35
C LYS A 148 32.62 -29.26 1.71
N ASP A 149 32.10 -29.89 2.75
CA ASP A 149 32.50 -31.22 3.17
C ASP A 149 32.18 -32.27 2.10
N TRP A 150 30.96 -32.24 1.54
CA TRP A 150 30.58 -33.12 0.42
C TRP A 150 31.41 -32.86 -0.83
N GLN A 151 31.75 -31.60 -1.13
CA GLN A 151 32.66 -31.28 -2.25
C GLN A 151 34.04 -31.88 -2.05
N ALA A 152 34.56 -31.83 -0.81
CA ALA A 152 35.88 -32.40 -0.49
C ALA A 152 35.82 -33.94 -0.60
N GLU A 153 34.76 -34.60 -0.08
CA GLU A 153 34.60 -36.05 -0.19
C GLU A 153 34.45 -36.52 -1.65
N THR A 154 33.67 -35.79 -2.44
CA THR A 154 33.52 -36.11 -3.87
C THR A 154 34.84 -36.03 -4.62
N LYS A 155 35.68 -35.04 -4.27
CA LYS A 155 37.01 -34.92 -4.86
C LYS A 155 37.91 -36.11 -4.54
N VAL A 156 37.82 -36.62 -3.29
CA VAL A 156 38.52 -37.86 -2.91
C VAL A 156 38.00 -39.05 -3.69
N ALA A 157 36.69 -39.21 -3.78
CA ALA A 157 36.06 -40.32 -4.54
C ALA A 157 36.43 -40.25 -6.04
N GLU A 158 36.54 -39.06 -6.64
CA GLU A 158 37.01 -38.87 -8.02
C GLU A 158 38.43 -39.36 -8.23
N VAL A 159 39.33 -39.02 -7.32
CA VAL A 159 40.73 -39.48 -7.36
C VAL A 159 40.85 -41.00 -7.21
N ASP A 160 40.05 -41.58 -6.31
CA ASP A 160 40.01 -43.03 -6.10
C ASP A 160 39.47 -43.78 -7.33
N LEU A 161 38.41 -43.24 -7.98
CA LEU A 161 37.89 -43.80 -9.24
C LEU A 161 38.97 -43.78 -10.34
N LYS A 162 39.64 -42.63 -10.49
CA LYS A 162 40.72 -42.49 -11.47
C LYS A 162 41.86 -43.50 -11.24
N ARG A 163 42.27 -43.66 -9.96
CA ARG A 163 43.29 -44.63 -9.56
C ARG A 163 42.84 -46.06 -9.87
N ALA A 164 41.60 -46.41 -9.53
CA ALA A 164 41.05 -47.76 -9.81
C ALA A 164 41.02 -48.05 -11.31
N GLN A 165 40.65 -47.09 -12.14
CA GLN A 165 40.69 -47.22 -13.61
C GLN A 165 42.10 -47.39 -14.18
N GLU A 166 43.08 -46.66 -13.66
CA GLU A 166 44.46 -46.82 -14.08
C GLU A 166 45.03 -48.20 -13.71
N MET A 167 44.75 -48.67 -12.46
CA MET A 167 45.16 -50.00 -12.02
C MET A 167 44.44 -51.12 -12.82
N ALA A 168 43.19 -50.93 -13.22
CA ALA A 168 42.50 -51.89 -14.05
C ALA A 168 43.13 -51.99 -15.47
N LYS A 169 43.53 -50.88 -16.06
CA LYS A 169 44.28 -50.82 -17.31
C LYS A 169 45.61 -51.58 -17.20
N ALA A 170 46.24 -51.52 -16.03
CA ALA A 170 47.50 -52.27 -15.75
C ALA A 170 47.28 -53.74 -15.41
N GLY A 171 46.01 -54.26 -15.40
CA GLY A 171 45.67 -55.62 -15.06
C GLY A 171 45.73 -55.96 -13.58
N VAL A 172 45.77 -54.97 -12.69
CA VAL A 172 45.88 -55.14 -11.23
C VAL A 172 44.49 -55.18 -10.57
N ASN A 173 43.59 -54.29 -11.00
CA ASN A 173 42.22 -54.23 -10.45
C ASN A 173 41.20 -54.97 -11.31
N THR A 174 40.17 -55.50 -10.66
CA THR A 174 39.03 -56.16 -11.35
C THR A 174 38.00 -55.06 -11.78
N GLN A 175 37.17 -55.39 -12.75
CA GLN A 175 36.09 -54.49 -13.21
C GLN A 175 35.13 -54.15 -12.07
N GLU A 176 34.87 -55.09 -11.16
CA GLU A 176 34.04 -54.88 -9.96
C GLU A 176 34.58 -53.75 -9.07
N GLN A 177 35.90 -53.69 -8.89
CA GLN A 177 36.53 -52.63 -8.10
C GLN A 177 36.38 -51.27 -8.75
N VAL A 178 36.45 -51.18 -10.08
CA VAL A 178 36.22 -49.93 -10.83
C VAL A 178 34.75 -49.52 -10.70
N ASP A 179 33.83 -50.44 -10.83
CA ASP A 179 32.40 -50.15 -10.74
C ASP A 179 32.02 -49.70 -9.32
N HIS A 180 32.59 -50.31 -8.28
CA HIS A 180 32.41 -49.86 -6.91
C HIS A 180 32.92 -48.42 -6.67
N ALA A 181 34.11 -48.07 -7.18
CA ALA A 181 34.63 -46.73 -7.09
C ALA A 181 33.76 -45.73 -7.87
N ARG A 182 33.19 -46.14 -9.02
CA ARG A 182 32.25 -45.32 -9.80
C ARG A 182 30.99 -45.02 -9.03
N TYR A 183 30.33 -46.04 -8.46
CA TYR A 183 29.12 -45.89 -7.66
C TYR A 183 29.35 -45.00 -6.44
N LYS A 184 30.51 -45.07 -5.81
CA LYS A 184 30.87 -44.20 -4.71
C LYS A 184 30.99 -42.74 -5.17
N PHE A 185 31.62 -42.48 -6.30
CA PHE A 185 31.74 -41.14 -6.87
C PHE A 185 30.37 -40.59 -7.29
N GLU A 186 29.56 -41.38 -8.00
CA GLU A 186 28.21 -40.96 -8.40
C GLU A 186 27.33 -40.66 -7.17
N GLY A 187 27.40 -41.54 -6.13
CA GLY A 187 26.70 -41.30 -4.87
C GLY A 187 27.10 -40.01 -4.17
N SER A 188 28.41 -39.67 -4.16
CA SER A 188 28.86 -38.41 -3.57
C SER A 188 28.41 -37.17 -4.37
N GLN A 189 28.25 -37.29 -5.69
CA GLN A 189 27.67 -36.22 -6.50
C GLN A 189 26.19 -35.95 -6.15
N TYR A 190 25.40 -36.98 -5.90
CA TYR A 190 24.01 -36.81 -5.42
C TYR A 190 23.94 -36.11 -4.05
N GLU A 191 24.89 -36.42 -3.14
CA GLU A 191 24.96 -35.73 -1.86
C GLU A 191 25.32 -34.25 -2.01
N ILE A 192 26.20 -33.86 -2.96
CA ILE A 192 26.44 -32.46 -3.30
C ILE A 192 25.16 -31.79 -3.76
N GLU A 193 24.41 -32.41 -4.69
CA GLU A 193 23.17 -31.84 -5.20
C GLU A 193 22.14 -31.65 -4.07
N LYS A 194 22.01 -32.62 -3.19
CA LYS A 194 21.15 -32.55 -2.00
C LYS A 194 21.60 -31.44 -1.05
N ALA A 195 22.91 -31.31 -0.77
CA ALA A 195 23.44 -30.25 0.06
C ALA A 195 23.22 -28.85 -0.57
N GLN A 196 23.32 -28.72 -1.90
CA GLN A 196 23.01 -27.51 -2.62
C GLN A 196 21.54 -27.11 -2.46
N ARG A 197 20.62 -28.07 -2.58
CA ARG A 197 19.18 -27.83 -2.37
C ARG A 197 18.87 -27.41 -0.93
N ASN A 198 19.53 -28.05 0.04
CA ASN A 198 19.37 -27.65 1.44
C ASN A 198 19.86 -26.23 1.69
N LEU A 199 20.99 -25.85 1.11
CA LEU A 199 21.52 -24.48 1.19
C LEU A 199 20.57 -23.48 0.52
N GLU A 200 20.00 -23.80 -0.65
CA GLU A 200 19.03 -22.97 -1.34
C GLU A 200 17.78 -22.74 -0.48
N ASN A 201 17.28 -23.79 0.16
CA ASN A 201 16.14 -23.69 1.08
C ASN A 201 16.49 -22.81 2.29
N ALA A 202 17.65 -23.04 2.94
CA ALA A 202 18.07 -22.22 4.08
C ALA A 202 18.24 -20.74 3.71
N LYS A 203 18.74 -20.44 2.50
CA LYS A 203 18.82 -19.07 1.99
C LYS A 203 17.46 -18.45 1.70
N ALA A 204 16.49 -19.26 1.28
CA ALA A 204 15.11 -18.80 1.11
C ALA A 204 14.46 -18.47 2.45
N ASP A 205 14.67 -19.30 3.48
CA ASP A 205 14.18 -19.05 4.83
C ASP A 205 14.80 -17.77 5.42
N LEU A 206 16.12 -17.59 5.28
CA LEU A 206 16.81 -16.36 5.73
C LEU A 206 16.21 -15.11 5.08
N ARG A 207 15.91 -15.16 3.78
CA ARG A 207 15.28 -14.03 3.08
C ARG A 207 13.90 -13.69 3.62
N VAL A 208 13.13 -14.67 4.08
CA VAL A 208 11.84 -14.43 4.74
C VAL A 208 12.05 -13.64 6.03
N GLU A 209 13.01 -14.06 6.87
CA GLU A 209 13.32 -13.37 8.12
C GLU A 209 13.88 -11.96 7.89
N GLU A 210 14.71 -11.76 6.86
CA GLU A 210 15.19 -10.43 6.45
C GLU A 210 14.04 -9.48 6.09
N VAL A 211 13.05 -9.97 5.35
CA VAL A 211 11.86 -9.18 4.98
C VAL A 211 11.03 -8.85 6.21
N GLU A 212 10.80 -9.80 7.11
CA GLU A 212 10.04 -9.55 8.34
C GLU A 212 10.77 -8.56 9.27
N LEU A 213 12.07 -8.70 9.41
CA LEU A 213 12.92 -7.76 10.15
C LEU A 213 12.89 -6.36 9.49
N GLY A 214 12.93 -6.31 8.15
CA GLY A 214 12.82 -5.06 7.39
C GLY A 214 11.53 -4.29 7.68
N LYS A 215 10.41 -4.98 7.92
CA LYS A 215 9.11 -4.35 8.27
C LYS A 215 9.10 -3.65 9.63
N THR A 216 10.08 -3.91 10.50
CA THR A 216 10.23 -3.19 11.77
C THR A 216 10.82 -1.79 11.59
N ARG A 217 11.47 -1.54 10.47
CA ARG A 217 12.11 -0.27 10.13
C ARG A 217 11.14 0.58 9.33
N ILE A 218 10.67 1.66 9.93
CA ILE A 218 9.74 2.58 9.28
C ILE A 218 10.56 3.66 8.61
N GLU A 219 10.62 3.62 7.28
CA GLU A 219 11.47 4.51 6.48
C GLU A 219 10.63 5.47 5.63
N ALA A 220 11.23 6.63 5.28
CA ALA A 220 10.62 7.59 4.38
C ALA A 220 10.62 7.06 2.93
N PRO A 221 9.46 7.01 2.25
CA PRO A 221 9.36 6.49 0.88
C PRO A 221 9.97 7.42 -0.17
N PHE A 222 10.05 8.71 0.13
CA PHE A 222 10.65 9.74 -0.72
C PHE A 222 11.23 10.88 0.13
N SER A 223 12.01 11.76 -0.49
CA SER A 223 12.58 12.94 0.18
C SER A 223 11.53 14.02 0.35
N GLY A 224 11.40 14.56 1.56
CA GLY A 224 10.38 15.54 1.90
C GLY A 224 10.51 16.02 3.35
N VAL A 225 9.38 16.42 3.93
CA VAL A 225 9.26 16.86 5.32
C VAL A 225 8.18 16.04 6.03
N VAL A 226 8.43 15.72 7.28
CA VAL A 226 7.44 15.08 8.16
C VAL A 226 6.39 16.14 8.56
N ALA A 227 5.24 16.11 7.92
CA ALA A 227 4.18 17.07 8.16
C ALA A 227 3.37 16.76 9.43
N ARG A 228 3.19 15.48 9.76
CA ARG A 228 2.51 15.02 10.99
C ARG A 228 3.12 13.73 11.50
N ARG A 229 3.02 13.55 12.81
CA ARG A 229 3.32 12.32 13.54
C ARG A 229 2.09 11.90 14.32
N TYR A 230 1.66 10.64 14.16
CA TYR A 230 0.44 10.11 14.80
C TYR A 230 0.73 9.22 16.00
N VAL A 231 2.00 8.87 16.22
CA VAL A 231 2.41 7.85 17.18
C VAL A 231 3.53 8.35 18.11
N GLY A 232 3.63 7.73 19.28
CA GLY A 232 4.66 7.99 20.28
C GLY A 232 5.57 6.78 20.52
N ALA A 233 6.77 7.02 21.07
CA ALA A 233 7.62 5.94 21.54
C ALA A 233 6.93 5.18 22.70
N GLY A 234 7.05 3.85 22.73
CA GLY A 234 6.37 2.99 23.69
C GLY A 234 4.90 2.70 23.35
N GLN A 235 4.39 3.19 22.23
CA GLN A 235 3.02 2.91 21.77
C GLN A 235 2.99 1.59 20.98
N LYS A 236 1.97 0.76 21.23
CA LYS A 236 1.67 -0.41 20.39
C LYS A 236 0.89 0.03 19.16
N VAL A 237 1.28 -0.48 18.00
CA VAL A 237 0.64 -0.24 16.70
C VAL A 237 0.23 -1.54 16.05
N ALA A 238 -0.83 -1.51 15.26
CA ALA A 238 -1.28 -2.61 14.42
C ALA A 238 -0.79 -2.42 12.98
N SER A 239 -0.78 -3.48 12.20
CA SER A 239 -0.52 -3.38 10.77
C SER A 239 -1.59 -2.51 10.09
N GLY A 240 -1.15 -1.52 9.29
CA GLY A 240 -2.01 -0.55 8.64
C GLY A 240 -2.24 0.75 9.43
N ASP A 241 -1.77 0.86 10.67
CA ASP A 241 -1.87 2.11 11.43
C ASP A 241 -1.02 3.21 10.81
N ARG A 242 -1.54 4.44 10.82
CA ARG A 242 -0.82 5.63 10.35
C ARG A 242 0.23 6.04 11.36
N LEU A 243 1.47 6.13 10.94
CA LEU A 243 2.60 6.51 11.80
C LEU A 243 3.04 7.94 11.55
N PHE A 244 3.29 8.28 10.30
CA PHE A 244 3.76 9.60 9.87
C PHE A 244 3.04 10.03 8.60
N TRP A 245 2.88 11.34 8.43
CA TRP A 245 2.52 11.93 7.15
C TRP A 245 3.72 12.67 6.60
N VAL A 246 4.24 12.19 5.46
CA VAL A 246 5.39 12.77 4.78
C VAL A 246 4.90 13.47 3.50
N SER A 247 5.36 14.68 3.29
CA SER A 247 5.00 15.51 2.14
C SER A 247 6.24 16.12 1.51
N GLN A 248 6.31 16.15 0.19
CA GLN A 248 7.28 16.97 -0.49
C GLN A 248 6.94 18.46 -0.32
N LEU A 249 7.95 19.32 -0.35
CA LEU A 249 7.74 20.76 -0.35
C LEU A 249 7.78 21.36 -1.76
N ALA A 250 8.37 20.66 -2.70
CA ALA A 250 8.52 21.06 -4.10
C ALA A 250 8.57 19.81 -5.00
N PRO A 251 8.16 19.92 -6.27
CA PRO A 251 7.54 21.09 -6.90
C PRO A 251 6.10 21.33 -6.40
N LEU A 252 5.73 22.60 -6.24
CA LEU A 252 4.36 22.98 -5.91
C LEU A 252 3.52 22.96 -7.18
N ARG A 253 2.32 22.39 -7.07
CA ARG A 253 1.33 22.36 -8.15
C ARG A 253 0.03 22.96 -7.67
N VAL A 254 -0.75 23.49 -8.59
CA VAL A 254 -2.11 23.95 -8.30
C VAL A 254 -3.08 23.12 -9.14
N ARG A 255 -4.14 22.62 -8.50
CA ARG A 255 -5.24 21.94 -9.17
C ARG A 255 -6.46 22.84 -9.15
N PHE A 256 -7.01 23.12 -10.30
CA PHE A 256 -8.17 23.98 -10.45
C PHE A 256 -9.06 23.52 -11.58
N THR A 257 -10.30 23.99 -11.58
CA THR A 257 -11.27 23.68 -12.61
C THR A 257 -11.46 24.87 -13.53
N VAL A 258 -11.61 24.61 -14.81
CA VAL A 258 -11.88 25.61 -15.84
C VAL A 258 -13.20 25.29 -16.50
N ALA A 259 -14.11 26.28 -16.55
CA ALA A 259 -15.38 26.12 -17.23
C ALA A 259 -15.19 25.94 -18.75
N GLU A 260 -16.06 25.15 -19.41
CA GLU A 260 -15.96 24.80 -20.83
C GLU A 260 -15.75 26.02 -21.73
N GLY A 261 -16.41 27.15 -21.43
CA GLY A 261 -16.31 28.38 -22.22
C GLY A 261 -14.91 29.00 -22.30
N TYR A 262 -14.03 28.67 -21.34
CA TYR A 262 -12.65 29.17 -21.26
C TYR A 262 -11.59 28.15 -21.65
N MET A 263 -12.00 26.95 -22.04
CA MET A 263 -11.08 25.86 -22.42
C MET A 263 -10.15 26.21 -23.58
N ARG A 264 -10.57 27.12 -24.48
CA ARG A 264 -9.74 27.54 -25.61
C ARG A 264 -8.52 28.38 -25.20
N GLU A 265 -8.59 29.00 -24.03
CA GLU A 265 -7.54 29.86 -23.48
C GLU A 265 -6.47 29.05 -22.76
N VAL A 266 -6.85 27.81 -22.28
CA VAL A 266 -5.94 26.93 -21.52
C VAL A 266 -5.36 25.89 -22.47
N LYS A 267 -4.02 25.91 -22.60
CA LYS A 267 -3.29 24.91 -23.41
C LYS A 267 -2.23 24.24 -22.57
N LYS A 268 -1.98 22.96 -22.83
CA LYS A 268 -0.84 22.26 -22.22
C LYS A 268 0.46 23.01 -22.53
N GLY A 269 1.25 23.31 -21.48
CA GLY A 269 2.46 24.11 -21.59
C GLY A 269 2.22 25.63 -21.55
N GLY A 270 0.96 26.10 -21.54
CA GLY A 270 0.62 27.50 -21.35
C GLY A 270 0.92 28.00 -19.94
N THR A 271 1.10 29.30 -19.78
CA THR A 271 1.35 29.94 -18.47
C THR A 271 0.05 30.48 -17.90
N VAL A 272 -0.20 30.18 -16.63
CA VAL A 272 -1.27 30.78 -15.81
C VAL A 272 -0.64 31.48 -14.61
N TYR A 273 -1.36 32.41 -14.01
CA TYR A 273 -0.86 33.26 -12.93
C TYR A 273 -1.58 32.89 -11.63
N VAL A 274 -0.80 32.49 -10.64
CA VAL A 274 -1.28 32.06 -9.35
C VAL A 274 -1.07 33.15 -8.33
N THR A 275 -2.13 33.50 -7.60
CA THR A 275 -2.08 34.45 -6.48
C THR A 275 -2.63 33.76 -5.23
N SER A 276 -2.20 34.19 -4.06
CA SER A 276 -2.69 33.66 -2.79
C SER A 276 -3.14 34.78 -1.88
N ALA A 277 -4.25 34.58 -1.17
CA ALA A 277 -4.72 35.54 -0.18
C ALA A 277 -3.74 35.70 0.99
N VAL A 278 -2.87 34.71 1.23
CA VAL A 278 -1.88 34.73 2.32
C VAL A 278 -0.70 35.67 2.01
N VAL A 279 -0.39 35.86 0.71
CA VAL A 279 0.70 36.73 0.26
C VAL A 279 0.11 37.74 -0.75
N PRO A 280 -0.49 38.83 -0.24
CA PRO A 280 -1.13 39.82 -1.10
C PRO A 280 -0.12 40.48 -2.07
N GLY A 281 -0.50 40.57 -3.35
CA GLY A 281 0.31 41.25 -4.38
C GLY A 281 1.41 40.37 -5.00
N ALA A 282 1.69 39.19 -4.50
CA ALA A 282 2.60 38.25 -5.15
C ALA A 282 1.88 37.46 -6.24
N VAL A 283 2.49 37.45 -7.43
CA VAL A 283 2.00 36.71 -8.60
C VAL A 283 3.05 35.65 -8.97
N TYR A 284 2.66 34.39 -8.96
CA TYR A 284 3.54 33.28 -9.29
C TYR A 284 3.15 32.70 -10.65
N PRO A 285 4.04 32.73 -11.65
CA PRO A 285 3.77 32.04 -12.90
C PRO A 285 3.74 30.52 -12.68
N ALA A 286 2.77 29.85 -13.31
CA ALA A 286 2.64 28.43 -13.28
C ALA A 286 2.40 27.90 -14.68
N LYS A 287 3.02 26.76 -15.01
CA LYS A 287 2.94 26.12 -16.30
C LYS A 287 1.91 24.98 -16.27
N VAL A 288 0.98 24.99 -17.19
CA VAL A 288 -0.04 23.94 -17.31
C VAL A 288 0.64 22.63 -17.71
N LEU A 289 0.61 21.65 -16.80
CA LEU A 289 1.15 20.30 -17.04
C LEU A 289 0.15 19.39 -17.74
N GLN A 290 -1.08 19.42 -17.23
CA GLN A 290 -2.10 18.45 -17.64
C GLN A 290 -3.46 19.14 -17.63
N ILE A 291 -4.27 18.77 -18.62
CA ILE A 291 -5.68 19.11 -18.74
C ILE A 291 -6.41 17.76 -18.81
N SER A 292 -7.44 17.59 -17.99
CA SER A 292 -8.26 16.36 -18.02
C SER A 292 -8.91 16.23 -19.39
N PRO A 293 -8.93 15.04 -20.00
CA PRO A 293 -9.66 14.80 -21.24
C PRO A 293 -11.15 14.65 -21.03
N VAL A 294 -11.62 14.62 -19.78
CA VAL A 294 -13.02 14.39 -19.41
C VAL A 294 -13.59 15.68 -18.81
N LEU A 295 -14.72 16.12 -19.34
CA LEU A 295 -15.55 17.18 -18.76
C LEU A 295 -16.38 16.59 -17.63
N ASP A 296 -16.45 17.24 -16.50
CA ASP A 296 -17.38 16.88 -15.43
C ASP A 296 -18.77 17.41 -15.79
N PRO A 297 -19.77 16.52 -16.06
CA PRO A 297 -21.08 16.93 -16.50
C PRO A 297 -21.91 17.62 -15.40
N ALA A 298 -21.50 17.53 -14.13
CA ALA A 298 -22.19 18.16 -13.02
C ALA A 298 -21.82 19.64 -12.88
N SER A 299 -20.60 19.99 -13.25
CA SER A 299 -20.03 21.35 -13.10
C SER A 299 -19.68 22.04 -14.42
N ASP A 300 -19.87 21.37 -15.57
CA ASP A 300 -19.46 21.81 -16.90
C ASP A 300 -18.02 22.37 -16.91
N SER A 301 -17.13 21.69 -16.18
CA SER A 301 -15.76 22.13 -16.01
C SER A 301 -14.75 21.00 -16.25
N VAL A 302 -13.51 21.37 -16.51
CA VAL A 302 -12.39 20.47 -16.75
C VAL A 302 -11.33 20.70 -15.70
N ASP A 303 -10.82 19.60 -15.12
CA ASP A 303 -9.70 19.65 -14.19
C ASP A 303 -8.40 19.99 -14.92
N VAL A 304 -7.69 20.99 -14.40
CA VAL A 304 -6.39 21.44 -14.89
C VAL A 304 -5.39 21.38 -13.75
N MET A 305 -4.19 20.90 -14.06
CA MET A 305 -3.04 20.92 -13.16
C MET A 305 -1.92 21.76 -13.74
N ALA A 306 -1.46 22.72 -12.97
CA ALA A 306 -0.31 23.55 -13.33
C ALA A 306 0.77 23.47 -12.26
N GLU A 307 2.03 23.55 -12.66
CA GLU A 307 3.20 23.54 -11.78
C GLU A 307 3.73 24.97 -11.66
N LEU A 308 3.95 25.42 -10.43
CA LEU A 308 4.52 26.74 -10.18
C LEU A 308 5.96 26.79 -10.64
N GLU A 309 6.35 27.85 -11.30
CA GLU A 309 7.74 28.08 -11.67
C GLU A 309 8.55 28.54 -10.44
N GLY A 310 9.64 27.82 -10.17
CA GLY A 310 10.48 28.07 -9.00
C GLY A 310 9.98 27.38 -7.72
N THR A 311 10.57 27.70 -6.59
CA THR A 311 10.22 27.18 -5.27
C THR A 311 9.84 28.32 -4.32
N PRO A 312 8.63 28.87 -4.43
CA PRO A 312 8.20 29.92 -3.52
C PRO A 312 8.15 29.41 -2.09
N THR A 313 8.92 30.02 -1.20
CA THR A 313 9.01 29.64 0.22
C THR A 313 7.77 30.03 1.03
N ASP A 314 7.02 31.00 0.50
CA ASP A 314 5.85 31.58 1.16
C ASP A 314 4.57 30.79 0.93
N LEU A 315 4.56 29.90 -0.07
CA LEU A 315 3.44 29.04 -0.37
C LEU A 315 3.66 27.64 0.23
N ARG A 316 2.59 27.09 0.79
CA ARG A 316 2.63 25.75 1.37
C ARG A 316 1.54 24.86 0.75
N PRO A 317 1.79 23.57 0.64
CA PRO A 317 0.74 22.60 0.27
C PRO A 317 -0.49 22.74 1.18
N GLY A 318 -1.68 22.68 0.59
CA GLY A 318 -2.95 22.87 1.30
C GLY A 318 -3.47 24.29 1.34
N MET A 319 -2.69 25.30 0.91
CA MET A 319 -3.19 26.65 0.75
C MET A 319 -4.13 26.77 -0.46
N THR A 320 -5.10 27.67 -0.37
CA THR A 320 -5.97 28.03 -1.50
C THR A 320 -5.31 29.10 -2.35
N ALA A 321 -5.33 28.90 -3.64
CA ALA A 321 -4.81 29.84 -4.63
C ALA A 321 -5.93 30.29 -5.56
N HIS A 322 -5.78 31.53 -6.06
CA HIS A 322 -6.59 32.06 -7.15
C HIS A 322 -5.76 32.07 -8.43
N ILE A 323 -6.32 31.55 -9.49
CA ILE A 323 -5.65 31.33 -10.75
C ILE A 323 -6.28 32.20 -11.83
N ALA A 324 -5.51 33.11 -12.37
CA ALA A 324 -5.91 33.94 -13.51
C ALA A 324 -5.29 33.36 -14.80
N LEU A 325 -6.08 33.23 -15.84
CA LEU A 325 -5.61 32.76 -17.16
C LEU A 325 -4.76 33.82 -17.88
N THR A 326 -5.00 35.11 -17.60
CA THR A 326 -4.26 36.24 -18.16
C THR A 326 -3.43 36.93 -17.07
N ALA A 327 -2.32 37.54 -17.45
CA ALA A 327 -1.50 38.30 -16.50
C ALA A 327 -2.34 39.38 -15.83
N PRO A 328 -2.42 39.43 -14.47
CA PRO A 328 -3.09 40.52 -13.79
C PRO A 328 -2.41 41.84 -14.15
N ALA A 329 -3.20 42.83 -14.50
CA ALA A 329 -2.67 44.20 -14.73
C ALA A 329 -1.93 44.65 -13.46
N LYS A 330 -0.69 45.05 -13.57
CA LYS A 330 0.07 45.62 -12.44
C LYS A 330 -0.72 46.79 -11.89
N SER A 331 -1.32 46.64 -10.71
CA SER A 331 -1.80 47.80 -9.96
C SER A 331 -0.59 48.63 -9.57
N GLN A 332 -0.49 49.79 -10.16
CA GLN A 332 0.49 50.84 -9.78
C GLN A 332 0.20 51.34 -8.37
#